data_735c4b0d5c8db8e6a1e723242463df63
#
_entry.id   735c4b0d5c8db8e6a1e723242463df63
#
_cell.length_a   1.000
_cell.length_b   1.000
_cell.length_c   1.000
_cell.angle_alpha   90.00
_cell.angle_beta   90.00
_cell.angle_gamma   90.00
#
_symmetry.space_group_name_H-M   'P 1'
#
loop_
_entity.id
_entity.type
_entity.pdbx_description
1 polymer ?
#
loop_
_entity_poly.entity_id
_entity_poly.type
_entity_poly.pdbx_seq_one_letter_code
_entity_poly.pdbx_strand_id
1 'polypeptide(L)'
;MKKPAFIKIHTFICLSISIIIVILTSIKIYGLENLIGSEQIKIPKPVGVKPANVKKRQKNVISYSYYEKTRPEMLGTWRPDPYHRNYFNGIEKNLKDISNNFGPEWSMRLYIQISKISTSQKTHLHNLSYSYPDVFEICDVEKLPRFGNISHIFAMNWRFFTTIDPQVNIAFSRDLDSKITHRELAAIRQFLNSTKEFHIMRDHPHHHVDILGGMWGVKLTPTMRIKMNESFEKMFHSKVFYSNWKNYGPDQDLLKNYIWPWAKDVAMIHDSYHCKKYQNTVPFPTERKDEACNFVACIPELQSRIVFDKKNTCPIECRPKNHLDWKYC
;
A
#
# COMPACT_ATOMS: atom_id res chain seq x y z
N MET A 1 9.91 14.95 45.74
CA MET A 1 9.05 14.03 44.96
C MET A 1 8.63 14.75 43.66
N LYS A 2 9.30 14.50 42.55
CA LYS A 2 8.97 15.08 41.25
C LYS A 2 7.90 14.23 40.57
N LYS A 3 6.76 14.83 40.21
CA LYS A 3 5.69 14.20 39.45
C LYS A 3 6.21 13.81 38.06
N PRO A 4 5.86 12.63 37.52
CA PRO A 4 6.25 12.26 36.16
C PRO A 4 5.53 13.17 35.16
N ALA A 5 6.31 13.73 34.23
CA ALA A 5 5.81 14.50 33.11
C ALA A 5 4.95 13.59 32.22
N PHE A 6 3.68 13.95 32.04
CA PHE A 6 2.83 13.35 31.02
C PHE A 6 3.42 13.67 29.63
N ILE A 7 3.95 12.67 28.99
CA ILE A 7 4.38 12.74 27.58
C ILE A 7 3.11 12.92 26.75
N LYS A 8 2.84 14.13 26.28
CA LYS A 8 1.92 14.37 25.18
C LYS A 8 2.52 13.69 23.95
N ILE A 9 2.03 12.51 23.63
CA ILE A 9 2.23 11.90 22.33
C ILE A 9 1.52 12.84 21.34
N HIS A 10 2.30 13.70 20.67
CA HIS A 10 1.82 14.35 19.46
C HIS A 10 1.73 13.24 18.41
N THR A 11 0.65 12.47 18.52
CA THR A 11 0.16 11.70 17.41
C THR A 11 -0.11 12.76 16.35
N PHE A 12 0.75 12.89 15.36
CA PHE A 12 0.35 13.42 14.08
C PHE A 12 -0.64 12.40 13.54
N ILE A 13 -1.83 12.41 14.14
CA ILE A 13 -3.02 11.84 13.55
C ILE A 13 -2.99 12.38 12.14
N CYS A 14 -3.35 11.58 11.14
CA CYS A 14 -3.61 12.06 9.78
C CYS A 14 -4.58 13.26 9.84
N LEU A 15 -4.11 14.35 10.38
CA LEU A 15 -4.82 15.58 10.62
C LEU A 15 -4.79 16.37 9.31
N SER A 16 -5.63 15.94 8.41
CA SER A 16 -6.26 16.90 7.54
C SER A 16 -7.41 17.52 8.32
N ILE A 17 -7.18 18.64 8.95
CA ILE A 17 -8.26 19.47 9.49
C ILE A 17 -9.05 19.99 8.28
N SER A 18 -10.07 19.26 7.89
CA SER A 18 -11.09 19.73 6.95
C SER A 18 -12.36 19.86 7.75
N ILE A 19 -12.88 21.07 7.73
CA ILE A 19 -14.13 21.52 8.33
C ILE A 19 -15.25 20.52 7.98
N ILE A 20 -15.83 19.98 9.04
CA ILE A 20 -16.96 19.04 9.03
C ILE A 20 -18.20 19.78 8.57
N ILE A 21 -18.78 19.35 7.44
CA ILE A 21 -20.22 19.51 7.20
C ILE A 21 -20.79 18.11 7.06
N VAL A 22 -21.48 17.68 8.10
CA VAL A 22 -22.23 16.42 8.15
C VAL A 22 -23.56 16.64 7.47
N ILE A 23 -23.80 15.96 6.35
CA ILE A 23 -25.16 15.77 5.83
C ILE A 23 -25.47 14.28 5.94
N LEU A 24 -26.32 13.93 6.90
CA LEU A 24 -26.90 12.62 7.10
C LEU A 24 -28.02 12.39 6.08
N THR A 25 -27.82 11.50 5.11
CA THR A 25 -28.93 10.93 4.34
C THR A 25 -28.97 9.43 4.55
N SER A 26 -30.12 8.99 5.07
CA SER A 26 -30.44 7.60 5.37
C SER A 26 -30.54 6.77 4.10
N ILE A 27 -29.76 5.67 4.00
CA ILE A 27 -30.04 4.59 3.05
C ILE A 27 -30.77 3.50 3.83
N LYS A 28 -32.06 3.30 3.51
CA LYS A 28 -32.81 2.12 3.94
C LYS A 28 -32.26 0.91 3.19
N ILE A 29 -31.57 0.01 3.87
CA ILE A 29 -31.24 -1.33 3.36
C ILE A 29 -32.37 -2.26 3.83
N TYR A 30 -33.12 -2.80 2.88
CA TYR A 30 -34.17 -3.79 3.15
C TYR A 30 -33.54 -5.13 3.58
N GLY A 31 -33.94 -5.60 4.75
CA GLY A 31 -34.10 -7.03 5.06
C GLY A 31 -32.86 -7.85 5.34
N LEU A 32 -32.06 -7.49 6.39
CA LEU A 32 -31.19 -8.45 7.11
C LEU A 32 -31.02 -8.01 8.56
N GLU A 33 -32.16 -7.75 9.20
CA GLU A 33 -32.19 -7.51 10.66
C GLU A 33 -32.39 -8.85 11.38
N ASN A 34 -31.43 -9.72 11.39
CA ASN A 34 -31.37 -10.78 12.42
C ASN A 34 -30.23 -11.73 12.08
N LEU A 35 -29.03 -11.33 12.43
CA LEU A 35 -27.88 -12.18 12.79
C LEU A 35 -26.61 -11.32 12.77
N ILE A 36 -26.05 -11.13 13.94
CA ILE A 36 -24.80 -10.43 14.21
C ILE A 36 -25.00 -8.93 14.49
N GLY A 37 -24.87 -8.53 15.75
CA GLY A 37 -24.70 -7.14 16.17
C GLY A 37 -23.45 -6.52 15.56
N SER A 38 -23.59 -5.99 14.37
CA SER A 38 -22.56 -5.21 13.70
C SER A 38 -22.97 -3.74 13.77
N GLU A 39 -22.23 -2.94 14.53
CA GLU A 39 -22.28 -1.49 14.33
C GLU A 39 -22.00 -1.21 12.87
N GLN A 40 -23.03 -0.75 12.15
CA GLN A 40 -22.91 -0.42 10.72
C GLN A 40 -21.98 0.77 10.54
N ILE A 41 -20.88 0.57 9.83
CA ILE A 41 -20.03 1.66 9.35
C ILE A 41 -20.82 2.44 8.32
N LYS A 42 -21.26 3.65 8.70
CA LYS A 42 -21.87 4.59 7.75
C LYS A 42 -20.76 5.15 6.85
N ILE A 43 -20.73 4.71 5.61
CA ILE A 43 -19.85 5.28 4.58
C ILE A 43 -20.36 6.69 4.27
N PRO A 44 -19.57 7.76 4.44
CA PRO A 44 -20.00 9.09 4.01
C PRO A 44 -20.16 9.09 2.49
N LYS A 45 -21.35 9.52 1.99
CA LYS A 45 -21.53 9.75 0.55
C LYS A 45 -20.47 10.74 0.07
N PRO A 46 -19.96 10.60 -1.17
CA PRO A 46 -19.08 11.61 -1.75
C PRO A 46 -19.84 12.93 -1.79
N VAL A 47 -19.49 13.83 -0.89
CA VAL A 47 -20.04 15.19 -0.86
C VAL A 47 -19.39 15.92 -2.01
N GLY A 48 -20.21 16.54 -2.87
CA GLY A 48 -19.74 17.52 -3.83
C GLY A 48 -19.03 18.65 -3.06
N VAL A 49 -17.72 18.56 -2.97
CA VAL A 49 -16.87 19.51 -2.24
C VAL A 49 -16.81 20.78 -3.07
N LYS A 50 -17.53 21.84 -2.64
CA LYS A 50 -17.14 23.20 -3.04
C LYS A 50 -15.73 23.45 -2.50
N PRO A 51 -14.78 23.92 -3.33
CA PRO A 51 -13.43 24.13 -2.88
C PRO A 51 -13.38 25.21 -1.81
N ALA A 52 -13.14 24.83 -0.56
CA ALA A 52 -12.71 25.78 0.47
C ALA A 52 -11.28 26.21 0.11
N ASN A 53 -11.07 27.50 -0.03
CA ASN A 53 -9.83 28.17 -0.40
C ASN A 53 -8.73 28.08 0.69
N VAL A 54 -8.28 26.88 0.98
CA VAL A 54 -6.97 26.67 1.63
C VAL A 54 -6.26 25.66 0.78
N LYS A 55 -5.32 26.10 -0.06
CA LYS A 55 -4.37 25.24 -0.78
C LYS A 55 -3.46 24.53 0.22
N LYS A 56 -3.99 23.52 0.92
CA LYS A 56 -3.15 22.55 1.62
C LYS A 56 -2.37 21.81 0.55
N ARG A 57 -1.04 21.86 0.61
CA ARG A 57 -0.15 21.23 -0.36
C ARG A 57 -0.49 19.73 -0.40
N GLN A 58 -0.98 19.25 -1.54
CA GLN A 58 -1.24 17.83 -1.75
C GLN A 58 0.09 17.08 -1.69
N LYS A 59 0.10 15.92 -1.02
CA LYS A 59 1.28 15.10 -0.82
C LYS A 59 1.27 13.87 -1.74
N ASN A 60 2.45 13.40 -2.11
CA ASN A 60 2.66 12.09 -2.69
C ASN A 60 2.98 11.11 -1.56
N VAL A 61 2.36 9.94 -1.56
CA VAL A 61 2.43 9.02 -0.42
C VAL A 61 2.79 7.62 -0.87
N ILE A 62 3.78 7.03 -0.19
CA ILE A 62 4.06 5.60 -0.25
C ILE A 62 3.48 4.97 1.01
N SER A 63 2.52 4.07 0.82
CA SER A 63 1.64 3.57 1.86
C SER A 63 1.97 2.14 2.26
N TYR A 64 1.99 1.90 3.55
CA TYR A 64 2.31 0.61 4.18
C TYR A 64 1.29 0.24 5.24
N SER A 65 1.13 -1.07 5.46
CA SER A 65 0.40 -1.62 6.62
C SER A 65 1.38 -2.36 7.53
N TYR A 66 1.27 -2.13 8.84
CA TYR A 66 1.90 -2.96 9.85
C TYR A 66 0.87 -3.54 10.80
N TYR A 67 0.96 -4.83 11.10
CA TYR A 67 0.12 -5.51 12.05
C TYR A 67 0.88 -6.65 12.73
N GLU A 68 0.63 -6.80 14.02
CA GLU A 68 1.17 -7.92 14.80
C GLU A 68 0.44 -9.21 14.42
N LYS A 69 1.20 -10.26 14.17
CA LYS A 69 0.65 -11.59 13.87
C LYS A 69 0.27 -12.31 15.18
N THR A 70 -0.63 -11.73 15.96
CA THR A 70 -1.05 -12.27 17.24
C THR A 70 -2.45 -12.89 17.16
N ARG A 71 -2.57 -14.10 16.60
CA ARG A 71 -3.74 -14.94 16.86
C ARG A 71 -3.34 -16.41 16.96
N PRO A 72 -3.29 -16.97 18.18
CA PRO A 72 -3.13 -18.40 18.40
C PRO A 72 -4.25 -19.25 17.75
N GLU A 73 -5.46 -18.68 17.63
CA GLU A 73 -6.66 -19.35 17.11
C GLU A 73 -6.62 -19.60 15.61
N MET A 74 -5.71 -18.99 14.90
CA MET A 74 -5.49 -19.17 13.45
C MET A 74 -4.41 -20.19 13.12
N LEU A 75 -3.83 -20.84 14.11
CA LEU A 75 -2.72 -21.79 13.98
C LEU A 75 -3.08 -23.09 13.23
N GLY A 76 -4.37 -23.34 12.92
CA GLY A 76 -4.78 -24.57 12.22
C GLY A 76 -4.32 -24.66 10.75
N THR A 77 -3.98 -23.55 10.08
CA THR A 77 -3.57 -23.54 8.67
C THR A 77 -2.44 -22.56 8.34
N TRP A 78 -2.05 -21.73 9.29
CA TRP A 78 -1.01 -20.74 9.10
C TRP A 78 0.33 -21.30 9.59
N ARG A 79 1.23 -21.61 8.67
CA ARG A 79 2.62 -21.90 9.03
C ARG A 79 3.23 -20.61 9.58
N PRO A 80 3.93 -20.64 10.75
CA PRO A 80 4.75 -19.51 11.17
C PRO A 80 5.59 -19.07 9.97
N ASP A 81 5.82 -17.76 9.83
CA ASP A 81 6.73 -17.31 8.78
C ASP A 81 8.05 -18.07 8.94
N PRO A 82 8.37 -19.04 8.06
CA PRO A 82 9.52 -19.92 8.22
C PRO A 82 10.82 -19.13 8.18
N TYR A 83 10.73 -17.85 7.79
CA TYR A 83 11.86 -16.96 7.62
C TYR A 83 12.02 -15.95 8.76
N HIS A 84 11.13 -15.96 9.78
CA HIS A 84 11.18 -15.06 10.94
C HIS A 84 11.37 -13.58 10.53
N ARG A 85 10.67 -13.14 9.49
CA ARG A 85 10.79 -11.78 8.97
C ARG A 85 10.40 -10.76 10.02
N ASN A 86 11.28 -9.82 10.28
CA ASN A 86 10.98 -8.70 11.15
C ASN A 86 10.39 -7.53 10.34
N TYR A 87 9.09 -7.58 10.12
CA TYR A 87 8.38 -6.53 9.39
C TYR A 87 8.51 -5.16 10.05
N PHE A 88 8.64 -5.11 11.37
CA PHE A 88 8.78 -3.85 12.09
C PHE A 88 10.07 -3.11 11.71
N ASN A 89 11.17 -3.83 11.56
CA ASN A 89 12.44 -3.25 11.10
C ASN A 89 12.37 -2.69 9.67
N GLY A 90 11.43 -3.16 8.87
CA GLY A 90 11.15 -2.64 7.54
C GLY A 90 10.65 -1.20 7.55
N ILE A 91 10.05 -0.73 8.65
CA ILE A 91 9.54 0.65 8.77
C ILE A 91 10.70 1.64 8.63
N GLU A 92 11.73 1.50 9.46
CA GLU A 92 12.89 2.40 9.43
C GLU A 92 13.68 2.30 8.13
N LYS A 93 13.87 1.07 7.60
CA LYS A 93 14.57 0.84 6.32
C LYS A 93 13.87 1.56 5.17
N ASN A 94 12.56 1.35 5.01
CA ASN A 94 11.79 1.99 3.95
C ASN A 94 11.71 3.51 4.14
N LEU A 95 11.60 4.00 5.38
CA LEU A 95 11.59 5.42 5.68
C LEU A 95 12.90 6.10 5.25
N LYS A 96 14.06 5.47 5.53
CA LYS A 96 15.36 5.95 5.06
C LYS A 96 15.46 5.92 3.52
N ASP A 97 14.98 4.85 2.89
CA ASP A 97 14.99 4.74 1.43
C ASP A 97 14.12 5.84 0.78
N ILE A 98 12.95 6.13 1.35
CA ILE A 98 12.08 7.21 0.86
C ILE A 98 12.72 8.58 1.06
N SER A 99 13.24 8.86 2.26
CA SER A 99 13.90 10.13 2.56
C SER A 99 15.09 10.41 1.64
N ASN A 100 15.84 9.36 1.24
CA ASN A 100 17.04 9.51 0.44
C ASN A 100 16.78 9.55 -1.08
N ASN A 101 15.70 8.95 -1.56
CA ASN A 101 15.51 8.71 -3.00
C ASN A 101 14.32 9.46 -3.60
N PHE A 102 13.42 10.01 -2.78
CA PHE A 102 12.24 10.75 -3.22
C PHE A 102 12.37 12.22 -2.81
N GLY A 103 11.67 13.11 -3.51
CA GLY A 103 11.67 14.53 -3.21
C GLY A 103 10.86 14.89 -1.94
N PRO A 104 10.95 16.13 -1.47
CA PRO A 104 10.31 16.60 -0.23
C PRO A 104 8.77 16.60 -0.30
N GLU A 105 8.18 16.40 -1.47
CA GLU A 105 6.74 16.23 -1.66
C GLU A 105 6.26 14.81 -1.34
N TRP A 106 7.18 13.86 -1.06
CA TRP A 106 6.87 12.47 -0.75
C TRP A 106 6.89 12.20 0.75
N SER A 107 5.96 11.38 1.20
CA SER A 107 5.95 10.86 2.57
C SER A 107 5.69 9.36 2.60
N MET A 108 6.18 8.71 3.66
CA MET A 108 5.80 7.37 4.07
C MET A 108 4.58 7.46 4.96
N ARG A 109 3.51 6.74 4.62
CA ARG A 109 2.33 6.61 5.48
C ARG A 109 2.21 5.19 5.99
N LEU A 110 2.25 5.04 7.30
CA LEU A 110 2.15 3.76 7.99
C LEU A 110 0.79 3.61 8.66
N TYR A 111 -0.03 2.69 8.18
CA TYR A 111 -1.25 2.26 8.85
C TYR A 111 -0.92 1.16 9.88
N ILE A 112 -1.30 1.39 11.14
CA ILE A 112 -0.91 0.54 12.25
C ILE A 112 -1.96 0.57 13.36
N GLN A 113 -2.18 -0.55 14.04
CA GLN A 113 -3.00 -0.62 15.24
C GLN A 113 -2.13 -0.35 16.47
N ILE A 114 -2.14 0.90 16.96
CA ILE A 114 -1.26 1.35 18.05
C ILE A 114 -1.51 0.59 19.36
N SER A 115 -2.74 0.17 19.62
CA SER A 115 -3.09 -0.58 20.84
C SER A 115 -2.44 -1.96 20.91
N LYS A 116 -2.02 -2.53 19.78
CA LYS A 116 -1.48 -3.90 19.67
C LYS A 116 0.03 -4.00 19.67
N ILE A 117 0.76 -2.89 19.58
CA ILE A 117 2.22 -2.89 19.59
C ILE A 117 2.78 -2.64 20.99
N SER A 118 3.99 -3.12 21.24
CA SER A 118 4.70 -2.98 22.51
C SER A 118 5.09 -1.53 22.83
N THR A 119 5.39 -1.24 24.09
CA THR A 119 5.88 0.08 24.51
C THR A 119 7.19 0.44 23.82
N SER A 120 8.11 -0.52 23.64
CA SER A 120 9.37 -0.29 22.92
C SER A 120 9.14 0.09 21.46
N GLN A 121 8.21 -0.57 20.78
CA GLN A 121 7.82 -0.23 19.41
C GLN A 121 7.19 1.16 19.32
N LYS A 122 6.31 1.52 20.28
CA LYS A 122 5.75 2.90 20.36
C LYS A 122 6.83 3.95 20.50
N THR A 123 7.79 3.71 21.41
CA THR A 123 8.94 4.62 21.61
C THR A 123 9.77 4.74 20.33
N HIS A 124 10.03 3.62 19.64
CA HIS A 124 10.78 3.63 18.38
C HIS A 124 10.05 4.44 17.30
N LEU A 125 8.74 4.23 17.11
CA LEU A 125 7.93 5.00 16.16
C LEU A 125 7.91 6.50 16.49
N HIS A 126 7.85 6.85 17.78
CA HIS A 126 7.94 8.24 18.22
C HIS A 126 9.28 8.87 17.84
N ASN A 127 10.39 8.15 18.08
CA ASN A 127 11.72 8.63 17.70
C ASN A 127 11.85 8.80 16.18
N LEU A 128 11.32 7.86 15.39
CA LEU A 128 11.29 8.00 13.93
C LEU A 128 10.46 9.21 13.48
N SER A 129 9.29 9.46 14.10
CA SER A 129 8.48 10.64 13.78
C SER A 129 9.18 11.94 14.12
N TYR A 130 9.97 11.96 15.19
CA TYR A 130 10.80 13.11 15.56
C TYR A 130 11.95 13.33 14.57
N SER A 131 12.58 12.25 14.12
CA SER A 131 13.72 12.31 13.18
C SER A 131 13.31 12.62 11.73
N TYR A 132 12.07 12.30 11.36
CA TYR A 132 11.53 12.45 10.00
C TYR A 132 10.17 13.17 10.00
N PRO A 133 10.05 14.39 10.55
CA PRO A 133 8.76 15.04 10.83
C PRO A 133 7.92 15.30 9.58
N ASP A 134 8.57 15.56 8.43
CA ASP A 134 7.89 15.87 7.17
C ASP A 134 7.68 14.66 6.25
N VAL A 135 8.38 13.57 6.54
CA VAL A 135 8.42 12.37 5.68
C VAL A 135 7.60 11.22 6.26
N PHE A 136 7.45 11.13 7.59
CA PHE A 136 6.80 10.01 8.25
C PHE A 136 5.44 10.35 8.81
N GLU A 137 4.40 9.66 8.34
CA GLU A 137 3.02 9.80 8.80
C GLU A 137 2.54 8.47 9.42
N ILE A 138 2.07 8.51 10.67
CA ILE A 138 1.50 7.36 11.36
C ILE A 138 -0.02 7.50 11.40
N CYS A 139 -0.72 6.49 10.89
CA CYS A 139 -2.17 6.40 10.89
C CYS A 139 -2.62 5.28 11.83
N ASP A 140 -3.15 5.64 13.00
CA ASP A 140 -3.78 4.67 13.89
C ASP A 140 -5.10 4.21 13.29
N VAL A 141 -5.18 2.92 12.92
CA VAL A 141 -6.37 2.34 12.27
C VAL A 141 -7.60 2.27 13.17
N GLU A 142 -7.43 2.49 14.48
CA GLU A 142 -8.54 2.56 15.43
C GLU A 142 -9.18 3.96 15.48
N LYS A 143 -8.52 4.99 14.90
CA LYS A 143 -8.91 6.40 15.06
C LYS A 143 -8.69 7.21 13.78
N LEU A 144 -8.93 6.63 12.61
CA LEU A 144 -8.78 7.39 11.37
C LEU A 144 -9.79 8.53 11.29
N PRO A 145 -9.37 9.77 11.01
CA PRO A 145 -10.23 10.96 11.09
C PRO A 145 -11.50 10.86 10.25
N ARG A 146 -11.42 10.21 9.08
CA ARG A 146 -12.54 10.12 8.12
C ARG A 146 -13.34 8.83 8.26
N PHE A 147 -12.70 7.75 8.72
CA PHE A 147 -13.26 6.40 8.67
C PHE A 147 -13.51 5.78 10.06
N GLY A 148 -13.04 6.46 11.12
CA GLY A 148 -13.12 5.91 12.47
C GLY A 148 -12.24 4.68 12.66
N ASN A 149 -12.79 3.65 13.29
CA ASN A 149 -12.08 2.41 13.55
C ASN A 149 -12.22 1.45 12.37
N ILE A 150 -11.11 1.17 11.68
CA ILE A 150 -11.01 0.19 10.59
C ILE A 150 -10.20 -1.06 10.96
N SER A 151 -9.90 -1.28 12.23
CA SER A 151 -9.09 -2.42 12.70
C SER A 151 -9.73 -3.79 12.38
N HIS A 152 -11.04 -3.83 12.14
CA HIS A 152 -11.79 -5.01 11.72
C HIS A 152 -11.63 -5.35 10.23
N ILE A 153 -11.07 -4.44 9.42
CA ILE A 153 -10.73 -4.68 8.02
C ILE A 153 -9.44 -5.49 7.96
N PHE A 154 -9.33 -6.38 6.98
CA PHE A 154 -8.10 -7.14 6.75
C PHE A 154 -6.89 -6.21 6.63
N ALA A 155 -5.89 -6.41 7.48
CA ALA A 155 -4.83 -5.43 7.70
C ALA A 155 -4.00 -5.08 6.45
N MET A 156 -3.83 -6.02 5.51
CA MET A 156 -3.15 -5.73 4.24
C MET A 156 -3.91 -4.71 3.38
N ASN A 157 -5.21 -4.50 3.62
CA ASN A 157 -6.03 -3.51 2.90
C ASN A 157 -5.92 -2.10 3.49
N TRP A 158 -5.41 -1.92 4.72
CA TRP A 158 -5.34 -0.59 5.34
C TRP A 158 -4.56 0.40 4.49
N ARG A 159 -3.44 -0.03 3.90
CA ARG A 159 -2.60 0.82 3.03
C ARG A 159 -3.34 1.35 1.80
N PHE A 160 -4.43 0.70 1.37
CA PHE A 160 -5.21 1.15 0.23
C PHE A 160 -6.04 2.41 0.54
N PHE A 161 -6.36 2.69 1.81
CA PHE A 161 -7.09 3.89 2.21
C PHE A 161 -6.42 5.20 1.81
N THR A 162 -5.12 5.19 1.59
CA THR A 162 -4.38 6.33 1.04
C THR A 162 -4.93 6.80 -0.30
N THR A 163 -5.45 5.89 -1.13
CA THR A 163 -5.94 6.21 -2.48
C THR A 163 -7.28 6.93 -2.51
N ILE A 164 -8.01 6.93 -1.41
CA ILE A 164 -9.28 7.66 -1.25
C ILE A 164 -9.15 8.89 -0.32
N ASP A 165 -7.92 9.26 0.05
CA ASP A 165 -7.63 10.49 0.79
C ASP A 165 -7.59 11.68 -0.18
N PRO A 166 -8.46 12.72 0.00
CA PRO A 166 -8.51 13.87 -0.89
C PRO A 166 -7.22 14.71 -0.88
N GLN A 167 -6.36 14.56 0.13
CA GLN A 167 -5.11 15.32 0.25
C GLN A 167 -3.90 14.64 -0.40
N VAL A 168 -4.07 13.42 -0.88
CA VAL A 168 -3.03 12.67 -1.58
C VAL A 168 -3.13 12.93 -3.08
N ASN A 169 -2.00 13.23 -3.72
CA ASN A 169 -1.93 13.46 -5.15
C ASN A 169 -1.51 12.19 -5.91
N ILE A 170 -0.50 11.50 -5.37
CA ILE A 170 -0.02 10.23 -5.91
C ILE A 170 0.09 9.26 -4.73
N ALA A 171 -0.43 8.05 -4.90
CA ALA A 171 -0.34 6.99 -3.92
C ALA A 171 0.38 5.77 -4.50
N PHE A 172 1.34 5.23 -3.75
CA PHE A 172 1.92 3.90 -3.99
C PHE A 172 1.63 2.98 -2.83
N SER A 173 1.28 1.73 -3.11
CA SER A 173 1.12 0.66 -2.12
C SER A 173 2.35 -0.23 -2.11
N ARG A 174 2.94 -0.46 -0.92
CA ARG A 174 4.17 -1.24 -0.76
C ARG A 174 4.10 -2.19 0.43
N ASP A 175 4.93 -3.23 0.39
CA ASP A 175 5.14 -4.18 1.48
C ASP A 175 6.34 -3.77 2.34
N LEU A 176 6.21 -3.88 3.68
CA LEU A 176 7.25 -3.45 4.62
C LEU A 176 8.53 -4.32 4.58
N ASP A 177 8.40 -5.57 4.18
CA ASP A 177 9.52 -6.52 4.12
C ASP A 177 10.34 -6.40 2.83
N SER A 178 9.92 -5.58 1.89
CA SER A 178 10.62 -5.38 0.62
C SER A 178 11.44 -4.10 0.61
N LYS A 179 12.60 -4.16 -0.07
CA LYS A 179 13.48 -3.01 -0.28
C LYS A 179 13.02 -2.21 -1.50
N ILE A 180 13.13 -0.87 -1.44
CA ILE A 180 13.01 0.00 -2.63
C ILE A 180 14.33 -0.10 -3.41
N THR A 181 14.29 -0.75 -4.56
CA THR A 181 15.48 -0.96 -5.40
C THR A 181 15.69 0.19 -6.37
N HIS A 182 16.93 0.37 -6.87
CA HIS A 182 17.22 1.33 -7.95
C HIS A 182 16.38 1.05 -9.20
N ARG A 183 16.12 -0.22 -9.48
CA ARG A 183 15.28 -0.69 -10.58
C ARG A 183 13.83 -0.22 -10.43
N GLU A 184 13.29 -0.30 -9.21
CA GLU A 184 11.96 0.22 -8.89
C GLU A 184 11.89 1.73 -9.05
N LEU A 185 12.89 2.46 -8.54
CA LEU A 185 12.97 3.91 -8.69
C LEU A 185 12.98 4.34 -10.15
N ALA A 186 13.69 3.60 -11.01
CA ALA A 186 13.71 3.86 -12.43
C ALA A 186 12.32 3.65 -13.07
N ALA A 187 11.62 2.57 -12.73
CA ALA A 187 10.26 2.29 -13.18
C ALA A 187 9.25 3.35 -12.70
N ILE A 188 9.34 3.74 -11.43
CA ILE A 188 8.51 4.81 -10.86
C ILE A 188 8.75 6.13 -11.59
N ARG A 189 10.00 6.52 -11.85
CA ARG A 189 10.34 7.76 -12.60
C ARG A 189 9.76 7.73 -14.02
N GLN A 190 9.84 6.59 -14.71
CA GLN A 190 9.24 6.43 -16.03
C GLN A 190 7.72 6.60 -15.97
N PHE A 191 7.05 6.00 -15.00
CA PHE A 191 5.61 6.19 -14.77
C PHE A 191 5.27 7.65 -14.47
N LEU A 192 5.98 8.30 -13.55
CA LEU A 192 5.71 9.69 -13.17
C LEU A 192 5.81 10.65 -14.35
N ASN A 193 6.76 10.41 -15.27
CA ASN A 193 6.97 11.21 -16.47
C ASN A 193 6.02 10.87 -17.63
N SER A 194 5.17 9.85 -17.49
CA SER A 194 4.21 9.42 -18.49
C SER A 194 2.84 10.06 -18.29
N THR A 195 1.98 9.96 -19.30
CA THR A 195 0.55 10.31 -19.22
C THR A 195 -0.31 9.25 -18.57
N LYS A 196 0.26 8.07 -18.23
CA LYS A 196 -0.47 6.99 -17.58
C LYS A 196 -0.85 7.36 -16.14
N GLU A 197 -2.02 6.95 -15.72
CA GLU A 197 -2.58 7.32 -14.42
C GLU A 197 -2.48 6.21 -13.37
N PHE A 198 -2.23 4.97 -13.80
CA PHE A 198 -2.05 3.82 -12.92
C PHE A 198 -0.71 3.13 -13.20
N HIS A 199 -0.06 2.55 -12.20
CA HIS A 199 1.22 1.86 -12.30
C HIS A 199 1.14 0.48 -11.69
N ILE A 200 1.65 -0.53 -12.40
CA ILE A 200 1.74 -1.92 -11.93
C ILE A 200 3.13 -2.45 -12.24
N MET A 201 3.72 -3.19 -11.31
CA MET A 201 5.04 -3.79 -11.47
C MET A 201 5.00 -5.30 -11.24
N ARG A 202 5.61 -6.08 -12.14
CA ARG A 202 5.84 -7.53 -12.03
C ARG A 202 7.25 -7.85 -12.47
N ASP A 203 8.11 -8.20 -11.54
CA ASP A 203 9.55 -8.36 -11.78
C ASP A 203 10.12 -9.71 -11.32
N HIS A 204 9.24 -10.70 -11.19
CA HIS A 204 9.63 -12.06 -10.79
C HIS A 204 8.70 -13.10 -11.43
N PRO A 205 9.16 -14.33 -11.73
CA PRO A 205 8.29 -15.38 -12.27
C PRO A 205 7.07 -15.69 -11.41
N HIS A 206 7.16 -15.50 -10.08
CA HIS A 206 6.06 -15.69 -9.15
C HIS A 206 5.12 -14.46 -9.05
N HIS A 207 5.40 -13.38 -9.77
CA HIS A 207 4.53 -12.20 -9.84
C HIS A 207 3.44 -12.36 -10.90
N HIS A 208 2.74 -13.49 -10.93
CA HIS A 208 1.84 -13.92 -12.00
C HIS A 208 0.37 -13.44 -11.83
N VAL A 209 0.09 -12.62 -10.83
CA VAL A 209 -1.26 -12.06 -10.57
C VAL A 209 -1.47 -10.72 -11.27
N ASP A 210 -2.73 -10.32 -11.42
CA ASP A 210 -3.10 -9.09 -12.15
C ASP A 210 -2.49 -7.85 -11.50
N ILE A 211 -2.66 -7.67 -10.18
CA ILE A 211 -2.05 -6.61 -9.38
C ILE A 211 -1.56 -7.21 -8.07
N LEU A 212 -0.27 -7.06 -7.78
CA LEU A 212 0.32 -7.44 -6.50
C LEU A 212 0.00 -6.36 -5.45
N GLY A 213 -0.37 -6.76 -4.23
CA GLY A 213 -0.81 -5.86 -3.17
C GLY A 213 0.18 -4.74 -2.83
N GLY A 214 1.48 -5.01 -2.93
CA GLY A 214 2.56 -4.06 -2.63
C GLY A 214 3.33 -3.53 -3.85
N MET A 215 2.77 -3.61 -5.07
CA MET A 215 3.53 -3.25 -6.29
C MET A 215 2.69 -2.45 -7.28
N TRP A 216 1.97 -1.44 -6.79
CA TRP A 216 1.16 -0.60 -7.64
C TRP A 216 1.07 0.84 -7.11
N GLY A 217 0.67 1.75 -7.99
CA GLY A 217 0.46 3.15 -7.64
C GLY A 217 -0.55 3.82 -8.56
N VAL A 218 -1.02 5.00 -8.17
CA VAL A 218 -2.03 5.76 -8.90
C VAL A 218 -1.77 7.26 -8.76
N LYS A 219 -1.88 8.00 -9.87
CA LYS A 219 -2.02 9.46 -9.88
C LYS A 219 -3.49 9.78 -9.66
N LEU A 220 -3.81 10.41 -8.55
CA LEU A 220 -5.19 10.68 -8.13
C LEU A 220 -5.75 11.93 -8.83
N THR A 221 -5.82 11.87 -10.15
CA THR A 221 -6.55 12.84 -10.96
C THR A 221 -8.04 12.84 -10.59
N PRO A 222 -8.84 13.85 -10.98
CA PRO A 222 -10.29 13.84 -10.71
C PRO A 222 -10.96 12.54 -11.18
N THR A 223 -10.61 12.03 -12.36
CA THR A 223 -11.15 10.78 -12.91
C THR A 223 -10.74 9.57 -12.07
N MET A 224 -9.46 9.47 -11.69
CA MET A 224 -8.98 8.36 -10.86
C MET A 224 -9.56 8.38 -9.46
N ARG A 225 -9.80 9.55 -8.87
CA ARG A 225 -10.49 9.66 -7.58
C ARG A 225 -11.91 9.09 -7.63
N ILE A 226 -12.65 9.36 -8.70
CA ILE A 226 -13.99 8.79 -8.89
C ILE A 226 -13.88 7.26 -8.96
N LYS A 227 -13.04 6.75 -9.85
CA LYS A 227 -12.83 5.29 -10.02
C LYS A 227 -12.38 4.59 -8.73
N MET A 228 -11.45 5.19 -7.99
CA MET A 228 -10.99 4.64 -6.71
C MET A 228 -12.09 4.63 -5.65
N ASN A 229 -12.87 5.70 -5.50
CA ASN A 229 -13.98 5.75 -4.55
C ASN A 229 -15.06 4.71 -4.89
N GLU A 230 -15.47 4.60 -6.17
CA GLU A 230 -16.43 3.59 -6.63
C GLU A 230 -15.92 2.16 -6.37
N SER A 231 -14.63 1.92 -6.59
CA SER A 231 -14.02 0.62 -6.31
C SER A 231 -14.02 0.31 -4.82
N PHE A 232 -13.68 1.28 -3.98
CA PHE A 232 -13.74 1.13 -2.53
C PHE A 232 -15.16 0.89 -2.02
N GLU A 233 -16.14 1.59 -2.54
CA GLU A 233 -17.55 1.35 -2.21
C GLU A 233 -17.93 -0.11 -2.46
N LYS A 234 -17.57 -0.65 -3.63
CA LYS A 234 -17.79 -2.07 -3.95
C LYS A 234 -17.00 -3.01 -3.03
N MET A 235 -15.75 -2.68 -2.69
CA MET A 235 -14.93 -3.46 -1.75
C MET A 235 -15.56 -3.51 -0.36
N PHE A 236 -16.13 -2.42 0.14
CA PHE A 236 -16.82 -2.37 1.43
C PHE A 236 -18.01 -3.33 1.52
N HIS A 237 -18.66 -3.64 0.38
CA HIS A 237 -19.73 -4.64 0.33
C HIS A 237 -19.20 -6.08 0.15
N SER A 238 -17.91 -6.26 -0.04
CA SER A 238 -17.30 -7.59 -0.22
C SER A 238 -16.92 -8.21 1.12
N LYS A 239 -17.34 -9.46 1.35
CA LYS A 239 -16.91 -10.23 2.53
C LYS A 239 -15.39 -10.41 2.58
N VAL A 240 -14.71 -10.44 1.44
CA VAL A 240 -13.24 -10.55 1.32
C VAL A 240 -12.53 -9.35 1.95
N PHE A 241 -13.16 -8.18 1.94
CA PHE A 241 -12.58 -6.96 2.51
C PHE A 241 -12.40 -7.05 4.05
N TYR A 242 -13.30 -7.76 4.71
CA TYR A 242 -13.33 -7.94 6.18
C TYR A 242 -12.75 -9.27 6.64
N SER A 243 -12.72 -10.24 5.77
CA SER A 243 -12.30 -11.59 6.08
C SER A 243 -10.98 -11.87 5.34
N ASN A 244 -10.11 -12.44 5.84
CA ASN A 244 -9.84 -13.67 6.42
C ASN A 244 -8.37 -13.97 6.38
N TRP A 245 -7.82 -13.94 7.47
CA TRP A 245 -6.52 -14.47 7.82
C TRP A 245 -6.28 -15.94 7.39
N LYS A 246 -7.32 -16.63 6.90
CA LYS A 246 -7.24 -18.04 6.49
C LYS A 246 -6.66 -18.25 5.09
N ASN A 247 -6.80 -17.28 4.18
CA ASN A 247 -6.34 -17.40 2.81
C ASN A 247 -5.26 -16.37 2.52
N TYR A 248 -4.18 -16.78 1.87
CA TYR A 248 -3.15 -15.89 1.37
C TYR A 248 -3.70 -15.14 0.14
N GLY A 249 -3.60 -13.81 0.14
CA GLY A 249 -3.90 -12.97 -1.02
C GLY A 249 -5.27 -12.31 -1.11
N PRO A 250 -6.07 -12.14 -0.02
CA PRO A 250 -7.37 -11.47 -0.11
C PRO A 250 -7.28 -10.03 -0.65
N ASP A 251 -6.19 -9.31 -0.37
CA ASP A 251 -5.90 -7.99 -0.93
C ASP A 251 -5.71 -8.03 -2.45
N GLN A 252 -5.07 -9.08 -2.97
CA GLN A 252 -4.89 -9.28 -4.41
C GLN A 252 -6.20 -9.64 -5.11
N ASP A 253 -7.08 -10.42 -4.46
CA ASP A 253 -8.42 -10.72 -4.98
C ASP A 253 -9.28 -9.46 -5.10
N LEU A 254 -9.19 -8.56 -4.12
CA LEU A 254 -9.87 -7.26 -4.20
C LEU A 254 -9.33 -6.40 -5.34
N LEU A 255 -8.02 -6.33 -5.50
CA LEU A 255 -7.39 -5.59 -6.60
C LEU A 255 -7.78 -6.18 -7.95
N LYS A 256 -7.79 -7.52 -8.09
CA LYS A 256 -8.21 -8.21 -9.29
C LYS A 256 -9.68 -7.94 -9.65
N ASN A 257 -10.57 -7.99 -8.68
CA ASN A 257 -12.01 -7.92 -8.93
C ASN A 257 -12.53 -6.47 -9.10
N TYR A 258 -11.93 -5.50 -8.42
CA TYR A 258 -12.47 -4.14 -8.35
C TYR A 258 -11.58 -3.06 -8.96
N ILE A 259 -10.27 -3.30 -9.09
CA ILE A 259 -9.32 -2.34 -9.65
C ILE A 259 -8.86 -2.75 -11.06
N TRP A 260 -8.40 -3.99 -11.24
CA TRP A 260 -7.87 -4.47 -12.51
C TRP A 260 -8.81 -4.27 -13.71
N PRO A 261 -10.14 -4.48 -13.62
CA PRO A 261 -11.03 -4.37 -14.78
C PRO A 261 -10.94 -3.05 -15.52
N TRP A 262 -10.67 -1.95 -14.82
CA TRP A 262 -10.51 -0.62 -15.42
C TRP A 262 -9.06 -0.12 -15.42
N ALA A 263 -8.23 -0.53 -14.45
CA ALA A 263 -6.86 -0.06 -14.33
C ALA A 263 -5.97 -0.52 -15.49
N LYS A 264 -6.19 -1.71 -16.02
CA LYS A 264 -5.42 -2.27 -17.14
C LYS A 264 -5.37 -1.37 -18.37
N ASP A 265 -6.40 -0.55 -18.61
CA ASP A 265 -6.50 0.30 -19.80
C ASP A 265 -5.73 1.62 -19.64
N VAL A 266 -5.58 2.09 -18.39
CA VAL A 266 -4.90 3.35 -18.07
C VAL A 266 -3.55 3.16 -17.41
N ALA A 267 -3.13 1.91 -17.19
CA ALA A 267 -1.88 1.59 -16.50
C ALA A 267 -0.65 1.66 -17.41
N MET A 268 0.48 2.03 -16.80
CA MET A 268 1.81 1.61 -17.21
C MET A 268 2.13 0.32 -16.44
N ILE A 269 2.35 -0.76 -17.16
CA ILE A 269 2.56 -2.09 -16.56
C ILE A 269 3.99 -2.53 -16.88
N HIS A 270 4.89 -2.39 -15.90
CA HIS A 270 6.23 -2.96 -16.03
C HIS A 270 6.18 -4.47 -15.75
N ASP A 271 6.66 -5.27 -16.68
CA ASP A 271 6.58 -6.72 -16.58
C ASP A 271 7.80 -7.40 -17.23
N SER A 272 8.53 -8.17 -16.44
CA SER A 272 9.72 -8.90 -16.89
C SER A 272 9.44 -10.33 -17.35
N TYR A 273 8.27 -10.92 -16.99
CA TYR A 273 8.05 -12.35 -17.21
C TYR A 273 6.72 -12.74 -17.83
N HIS A 274 5.69 -11.90 -17.66
CA HIS A 274 4.32 -12.24 -18.01
C HIS A 274 3.75 -11.37 -19.14
N CYS A 275 4.61 -10.73 -19.93
CA CYS A 275 4.23 -9.81 -21.03
C CYS A 275 3.37 -10.48 -22.11
N LYS A 276 3.45 -11.81 -22.29
CA LYS A 276 2.54 -12.54 -23.17
C LYS A 276 1.14 -12.69 -22.59
N LYS A 277 1.03 -12.83 -21.28
CA LYS A 277 -0.25 -12.97 -20.60
C LYS A 277 -0.99 -11.64 -20.51
N TYR A 278 -0.25 -10.56 -20.28
CA TYR A 278 -0.81 -9.24 -20.07
C TYR A 278 -0.46 -8.33 -21.24
N GLN A 279 -1.49 -7.82 -21.91
CA GLN A 279 -1.31 -6.87 -23.01
C GLN A 279 -0.84 -5.49 -22.49
N ASN A 280 -0.23 -4.70 -23.38
CA ASN A 280 0.24 -3.33 -23.10
C ASN A 280 1.27 -3.21 -21.98
N THR A 281 2.07 -4.27 -21.77
CA THR A 281 3.19 -4.20 -20.83
C THR A 281 4.38 -3.51 -21.43
N VAL A 282 5.21 -2.91 -20.57
CA VAL A 282 6.50 -2.32 -20.92
C VAL A 282 7.60 -3.03 -20.13
N PRO A 283 8.79 -3.22 -20.72
CA PRO A 283 9.93 -3.74 -19.99
C PRO A 283 10.38 -2.73 -18.92
N PHE A 284 11.04 -3.24 -17.89
CA PHE A 284 11.72 -2.35 -16.95
C PHE A 284 12.85 -1.57 -17.65
N PRO A 285 13.09 -0.29 -17.24
CA PRO A 285 14.06 0.57 -17.90
C PRO A 285 15.53 0.29 -17.52
N THR A 286 15.79 -0.73 -16.71
CA THR A 286 17.13 -1.10 -16.26
C THR A 286 17.31 -2.60 -16.30
N GLU A 287 18.51 -3.07 -16.62
CA GLU A 287 18.88 -4.48 -16.45
C GLU A 287 18.96 -4.84 -14.96
N ARG A 288 18.59 -6.07 -14.63
CA ARG A 288 18.88 -6.61 -13.30
C ARG A 288 20.35 -6.97 -13.19
N LYS A 289 21.02 -6.39 -12.22
CA LYS A 289 22.41 -6.76 -11.90
C LYS A 289 22.46 -8.12 -11.20
N ASP A 290 23.56 -8.82 -11.31
CA ASP A 290 23.81 -10.08 -10.58
C ASP A 290 24.12 -9.79 -9.09
N GLU A 291 23.21 -9.11 -8.42
CA GLU A 291 23.29 -8.74 -7.01
C GLU A 291 22.13 -9.39 -6.25
N ALA A 292 22.34 -9.65 -4.98
CA ALA A 292 21.27 -10.03 -4.09
C ALA A 292 20.19 -8.92 -4.07
N CYS A 293 18.93 -9.28 -4.14
CA CYS A 293 17.84 -8.31 -4.05
C CYS A 293 17.76 -7.30 -5.22
N ASN A 294 17.91 -7.78 -6.43
CA ASN A 294 17.98 -6.96 -7.64
C ASN A 294 16.64 -6.78 -8.40
N PHE A 295 15.56 -7.36 -7.93
CA PHE A 295 14.21 -7.25 -8.52
C PHE A 295 13.26 -6.45 -7.62
N VAL A 296 12.19 -5.92 -8.20
CA VAL A 296 11.19 -5.12 -7.47
C VAL A 296 10.41 -6.02 -6.50
N ALA A 297 10.18 -5.52 -5.28
CA ALA A 297 9.62 -6.27 -4.14
C ALA A 297 10.51 -7.41 -3.63
N CYS A 298 11.80 -7.34 -3.87
CA CYS A 298 12.76 -8.25 -3.27
C CYS A 298 12.75 -8.12 -1.73
N ILE A 299 12.83 -9.27 -1.07
CA ILE A 299 12.91 -9.37 0.39
C ILE A 299 14.34 -9.80 0.76
N PRO A 300 15.18 -8.90 1.28
CA PRO A 300 16.60 -9.18 1.52
C PRO A 300 16.85 -10.39 2.43
N GLU A 301 16.03 -10.55 3.46
CA GLU A 301 16.13 -11.65 4.42
C GLU A 301 15.83 -13.03 3.81
N LEU A 302 15.11 -13.09 2.70
CA LEU A 302 14.84 -14.34 2.00
C LEU A 302 15.96 -14.74 1.05
N GLN A 303 16.68 -13.79 0.49
CA GLN A 303 17.69 -14.05 -0.55
C GLN A 303 18.91 -14.83 -0.04
N SER A 304 19.25 -14.70 1.23
CA SER A 304 20.32 -15.52 1.83
C SER A 304 19.95 -17.01 1.96
N ARG A 305 18.66 -17.36 1.82
CA ARG A 305 18.12 -18.73 2.01
C ARG A 305 17.52 -19.35 0.78
N ILE A 306 17.02 -18.53 -0.15
CA ILE A 306 16.53 -18.97 -1.45
C ILE A 306 17.66 -18.68 -2.43
N VAL A 307 18.36 -19.72 -2.86
CA VAL A 307 19.28 -19.62 -4.00
C VAL A 307 18.42 -19.12 -5.16
N PHE A 308 18.55 -17.85 -5.48
CA PHE A 308 17.91 -17.27 -6.64
C PHE A 308 18.36 -18.09 -7.84
N ASP A 309 17.45 -18.83 -8.45
CA ASP A 309 17.80 -19.65 -9.59
C ASP A 309 18.29 -18.71 -10.70
N LYS A 310 19.61 -18.59 -10.86
CA LYS A 310 20.27 -17.86 -11.96
C LYS A 310 19.74 -18.26 -13.35
N LYS A 311 18.93 -19.32 -13.41
CA LYS A 311 18.29 -19.85 -14.62
C LYS A 311 17.01 -19.08 -15.04
N ASN A 312 16.45 -18.21 -14.20
CA ASN A 312 15.28 -17.45 -14.54
C ASN A 312 15.59 -16.24 -15.43
N THR A 313 15.92 -16.54 -16.69
CA THR A 313 16.06 -15.48 -17.71
C THR A 313 14.70 -14.92 -18.09
N CYS A 314 14.62 -13.63 -18.37
CA CYS A 314 13.42 -13.03 -18.92
C CYS A 314 13.15 -13.60 -20.33
N PRO A 315 11.88 -13.90 -20.64
CA PRO A 315 11.49 -14.17 -22.03
C PRO A 315 11.95 -13.05 -22.97
N ILE A 316 12.41 -13.41 -24.15
CA ILE A 316 12.98 -12.43 -25.09
C ILE A 316 11.99 -11.33 -25.47
N GLU A 317 10.71 -11.68 -25.56
CA GLU A 317 9.60 -10.78 -25.85
C GLU A 317 9.28 -9.76 -24.73
N CYS A 318 9.75 -10.03 -23.51
CA CYS A 318 9.59 -9.12 -22.37
C CYS A 318 10.80 -8.21 -22.16
N ARG A 319 11.84 -8.36 -23.00
CA ARG A 319 13.05 -7.52 -22.95
C ARG A 319 12.84 -6.20 -23.64
N PRO A 320 13.57 -5.13 -23.27
CA PRO A 320 13.58 -3.89 -24.04
C PRO A 320 14.01 -4.14 -25.49
N LYS A 321 13.34 -3.53 -26.46
CA LYS A 321 13.62 -3.73 -27.89
C LYS A 321 15.05 -3.38 -28.28
N ASN A 322 15.65 -2.40 -27.59
CA ASN A 322 17.02 -1.96 -27.78
C ASN A 322 18.04 -2.73 -26.93
N HIS A 323 17.59 -3.70 -26.10
CA HIS A 323 18.41 -4.48 -25.20
C HIS A 323 17.92 -5.93 -25.15
N LEU A 324 17.84 -6.58 -26.31
CA LEU A 324 17.47 -8.00 -26.39
C LEU A 324 18.54 -8.93 -25.75
N ASP A 325 19.75 -8.41 -25.57
CA ASP A 325 20.87 -9.02 -24.86
C ASP A 325 20.65 -9.09 -23.34
N TRP A 326 19.77 -8.25 -22.75
CA TRP A 326 19.47 -8.29 -21.33
C TRP A 326 18.73 -9.58 -20.95
N LYS A 327 19.51 -10.59 -20.59
CA LYS A 327 18.94 -11.89 -20.17
C LYS A 327 18.16 -11.78 -18.86
N TYR A 328 18.53 -10.81 -18.04
CA TYR A 328 17.93 -10.53 -16.73
C TYR A 328 17.28 -9.14 -16.79
N CYS A 329 16.30 -9.01 -17.57
CA CYS A 329 15.66 -7.71 -17.83
C CYS A 329 14.96 -7.09 -16.63
#